data_46465764a888b8d7461a99daa93a2d4b
#
_entry.id   46465764a888b8d7461a99daa93a2d4b
#
_cell.length_a   1.000
_cell.length_b   1.000
_cell.length_c   1.000
_cell.angle_alpha   90.00
_cell.angle_beta   90.00
_cell.angle_gamma   90.00
#
_symmetry.space_group_name_H-M   'P 1'
#
loop_
_entity.id
_entity.type
_entity.pdbx_description
1 polymer ?
#
loop_
_entity_poly.entity_id
_entity_poly.type
_entity_poly.pdbx_seq_one_letter_code
_entity_poly.pdbx_strand_id
1 'polypeptide(L)'
;PGRTLLMARNAGLSSRCQLMQDEKGNQVPEGILDTVMTTLIGMLDQGQNSRTGSIYIVKPELQGPEEVEFTCRLFSAIEDMLKLDRNTLKLGLMDESPRTTVNLKECIRVADERLFLLNTELSLQDQTPRQGIDNWNIDMGLACGLSGKAQIGRGMWPDQAKMAQMLNHKITDPQSGANCAGVPCPSAAVLHALHYHKVDVFEVQNQRKQRHVEPTEALQTMPLLNA
;
A
#
# COMPACT_ATOMS: atom_id res chain seq x y z
N PRO A 1 4.16 -18.55 20.12
CA PRO A 1 4.79 -18.26 18.85
C PRO A 1 3.91 -17.32 18.03
N GLY A 2 4.47 -16.19 17.62
CA GLY A 2 3.77 -15.22 16.79
C GLY A 2 3.63 -15.70 15.35
N ARG A 3 2.66 -15.17 14.63
CA ARG A 3 2.54 -15.33 13.17
C ARG A 3 3.02 -14.06 12.49
N THR A 4 3.69 -14.22 11.36
CA THR A 4 4.04 -13.10 10.50
C THR A 4 3.26 -13.25 9.21
N LEU A 5 2.49 -12.22 8.85
CA LEU A 5 1.83 -12.15 7.55
C LEU A 5 2.79 -11.49 6.56
N LEU A 6 3.10 -12.20 5.48
CA LEU A 6 3.89 -11.67 4.41
C LEU A 6 3.01 -10.87 3.44
N MET A 7 3.42 -9.64 3.19
CA MET A 7 2.88 -8.80 2.12
C MET A 7 3.95 -8.70 1.03
N ALA A 8 3.66 -9.25 -0.15
CA ALA A 8 4.62 -9.25 -1.24
C ALA A 8 4.46 -7.97 -2.08
N ARG A 9 5.53 -7.19 -2.23
CA ARG A 9 5.55 -6.07 -3.17
C ARG A 9 5.95 -6.58 -4.54
N ASN A 10 5.07 -6.42 -5.53
CA ASN A 10 5.33 -6.79 -6.92
C ASN A 10 5.82 -5.58 -7.72
N ALA A 11 6.33 -5.82 -8.93
CA ALA A 11 6.68 -4.76 -9.87
C ALA A 11 5.45 -3.97 -10.32
N GLY A 12 5.67 -2.72 -10.71
CA GLY A 12 4.67 -1.84 -11.31
C GLY A 12 4.21 -2.34 -12.68
N LEU A 13 3.21 -1.67 -13.26
CA LEU A 13 2.67 -2.05 -14.57
C LEU A 13 3.58 -1.65 -15.74
N SER A 14 4.46 -0.68 -15.54
CA SER A 14 5.38 -0.15 -16.56
C SER A 14 6.62 -1.03 -16.77
N SER A 15 7.03 -1.80 -15.76
CA SER A 15 8.22 -2.66 -15.82
C SER A 15 8.03 -3.79 -16.82
N ARG A 16 9.08 -4.10 -17.59
CA ARG A 16 9.10 -5.18 -18.58
C ARG A 16 10.05 -6.29 -18.16
N CYS A 17 9.59 -7.53 -18.31
CA CYS A 17 10.37 -8.71 -17.98
C CYS A 17 11.11 -9.22 -19.22
N GLN A 18 12.44 -9.40 -19.12
CA GLN A 18 13.23 -10.00 -20.20
C GLN A 18 13.14 -11.53 -20.24
N LEU A 19 12.61 -12.15 -19.20
CA LEU A 19 12.53 -13.61 -19.06
C LEU A 19 11.37 -14.23 -19.87
N MET A 20 10.36 -13.42 -20.20
CA MET A 20 9.16 -13.87 -20.91
C MET A 20 8.83 -12.95 -22.08
N GLN A 21 8.46 -13.57 -23.19
CA GLN A 21 7.97 -12.89 -24.38
C GLN A 21 6.63 -13.50 -24.78
N ASP A 22 5.77 -12.67 -25.39
CA ASP A 22 4.54 -13.14 -26.02
C ASP A 22 4.86 -13.85 -27.37
N GLU A 23 3.83 -14.39 -28.01
CA GLU A 23 3.96 -15.08 -29.31
C GLU A 23 4.54 -14.19 -30.44
N LYS A 24 4.51 -12.87 -30.24
CA LYS A 24 5.04 -11.87 -31.20
C LYS A 24 6.44 -11.40 -30.83
N GLY A 25 7.04 -11.93 -29.77
CA GLY A 25 8.36 -11.56 -29.29
C GLY A 25 8.39 -10.28 -28.44
N ASN A 26 7.23 -9.74 -28.02
CA ASN A 26 7.20 -8.60 -27.11
C ASN A 26 7.45 -9.06 -25.65
N GLN A 27 8.18 -8.26 -24.90
CA GLN A 27 8.41 -8.52 -23.49
C GLN A 27 7.10 -8.43 -22.68
N VAL A 28 6.85 -9.42 -21.86
CA VAL A 28 5.70 -9.45 -20.94
C VAL A 28 5.92 -8.43 -19.81
N PRO A 29 4.88 -7.68 -19.37
CA PRO A 29 4.99 -6.84 -18.20
C PRO A 29 5.40 -7.64 -16.96
N GLU A 30 6.45 -7.19 -16.28
CA GLU A 30 7.02 -7.87 -15.11
C GLU A 30 5.98 -8.06 -14.01
N GLY A 31 5.13 -7.07 -13.78
CA GLY A 31 4.07 -7.14 -12.78
C GLY A 31 3.03 -8.25 -13.01
N ILE A 32 2.90 -8.78 -14.24
CA ILE A 32 2.07 -9.97 -14.52
C ILE A 32 2.78 -11.22 -14.01
N LEU A 33 4.04 -11.40 -14.41
CA LEU A 33 4.85 -12.55 -13.97
C LEU A 33 4.97 -12.60 -12.46
N ASP A 34 5.31 -11.48 -11.84
CA ASP A 34 5.41 -11.36 -10.38
C ASP A 34 4.11 -11.77 -9.69
N THR A 35 2.97 -11.33 -10.21
CA THR A 35 1.67 -11.67 -9.60
C THR A 35 1.41 -13.17 -9.67
N VAL A 36 1.70 -13.81 -10.81
CA VAL A 36 1.56 -15.27 -10.97
C VAL A 36 2.48 -15.99 -9.99
N MET A 37 3.76 -15.63 -9.96
CA MET A 37 4.76 -16.29 -9.11
C MET A 37 4.44 -16.09 -7.62
N THR A 38 4.09 -14.88 -7.21
CA THR A 38 3.69 -14.58 -5.83
C THR A 38 2.45 -15.41 -5.43
N THR A 39 1.49 -15.54 -6.34
CA THR A 39 0.28 -16.32 -6.09
C THR A 39 0.60 -17.80 -5.93
N LEU A 40 1.40 -18.38 -6.84
CA LEU A 40 1.81 -19.79 -6.75
C LEU A 40 2.54 -20.09 -5.43
N ILE A 41 3.45 -19.21 -5.02
CA ILE A 41 4.16 -19.35 -3.73
C ILE A 41 3.18 -19.20 -2.56
N GLY A 42 2.29 -18.21 -2.62
CA GLY A 42 1.31 -17.94 -1.57
C GLY A 42 0.32 -19.09 -1.36
N MET A 43 0.00 -19.86 -2.40
CA MET A 43 -0.84 -21.06 -2.30
C MET A 43 -0.22 -22.15 -1.42
N LEU A 44 1.08 -22.12 -1.19
CA LEU A 44 1.77 -23.09 -0.32
C LEU A 44 1.53 -22.83 1.18
N ASP A 45 1.03 -21.65 1.55
CA ASP A 45 0.77 -21.31 2.96
C ASP A 45 -0.32 -22.18 3.61
N GLN A 46 -1.26 -22.67 2.84
CA GLN A 46 -2.35 -23.58 3.30
C GLN A 46 -3.04 -23.09 4.59
N GLY A 47 -3.17 -21.78 4.76
CA GLY A 47 -3.84 -21.17 5.93
C GLY A 47 -3.00 -21.17 7.22
N GLN A 48 -1.72 -21.50 7.15
CA GLN A 48 -0.85 -21.50 8.33
C GLN A 48 -0.57 -20.08 8.84
N ASN A 49 -0.29 -19.13 7.94
CA ASN A 49 -0.06 -17.71 8.26
C ASN A 49 -1.28 -16.88 7.88
N SER A 50 -1.74 -16.96 6.65
CA SER A 50 -3.00 -16.36 6.20
C SER A 50 -4.18 -17.25 6.60
N ARG A 51 -4.92 -16.86 7.64
CA ARG A 51 -6.01 -17.68 8.20
C ARG A 51 -7.18 -17.88 7.24
N THR A 52 -7.37 -16.94 6.32
CA THR A 52 -8.43 -16.97 5.31
C THR A 52 -7.95 -17.49 3.96
N GLY A 53 -6.67 -17.87 3.86
CA GLY A 53 -6.05 -18.25 2.59
C GLY A 53 -5.83 -17.09 1.62
N SER A 54 -6.10 -15.86 2.03
CA SER A 54 -5.85 -14.67 1.18
C SER A 54 -4.35 -14.46 0.96
N ILE A 55 -4.00 -13.97 -0.22
CA ILE A 55 -2.63 -13.65 -0.64
C ILE A 55 -2.55 -12.13 -0.82
N TYR A 56 -1.60 -11.49 -0.14
CA TYR A 56 -1.53 -10.04 0.01
C TYR A 56 -0.43 -9.47 -0.87
N ILE A 57 -0.82 -8.74 -1.92
CA ILE A 57 0.07 -8.18 -2.93
C ILE A 57 -0.02 -6.67 -2.92
N VAL A 58 1.12 -6.00 -2.71
CA VAL A 58 1.26 -4.56 -2.80
C VAL A 58 1.68 -4.20 -4.22
N LYS A 59 0.94 -3.32 -4.87
CA LYS A 59 1.22 -2.83 -6.23
C LYS A 59 1.65 -1.37 -6.19
N PRO A 60 2.93 -1.08 -6.52
CA PRO A 60 3.44 0.28 -6.60
C PRO A 60 3.00 0.99 -7.89
N GLU A 61 3.18 2.29 -7.91
CA GLU A 61 3.17 3.15 -9.11
C GLU A 61 1.87 3.12 -9.93
N LEU A 62 0.74 2.77 -9.33
CA LEU A 62 -0.55 2.81 -10.03
C LEU A 62 -0.96 4.26 -10.30
N GLN A 63 -1.34 4.54 -11.56
CA GLN A 63 -1.67 5.87 -12.06
C GLN A 63 -3.19 6.05 -12.18
N GLY A 64 -3.85 6.22 -11.03
CA GLY A 64 -5.28 6.49 -10.97
C GLY A 64 -6.18 5.25 -11.04
N PRO A 65 -7.51 5.45 -11.07
CA PRO A 65 -8.48 4.38 -10.89
C PRO A 65 -8.49 3.36 -12.03
N GLU A 66 -8.12 3.74 -13.26
CA GLU A 66 -8.10 2.84 -14.40
C GLU A 66 -7.01 1.76 -14.25
N GLU A 67 -5.84 2.12 -13.72
CA GLU A 67 -4.79 1.14 -13.46
C GLU A 67 -5.09 0.28 -12.22
N VAL A 68 -5.78 0.84 -11.24
CA VAL A 68 -6.31 0.07 -10.11
C VAL A 68 -7.34 -0.96 -10.60
N GLU A 69 -8.27 -0.56 -11.49
CA GLU A 69 -9.24 -1.47 -12.10
C GLU A 69 -8.54 -2.56 -12.93
N PHE A 70 -7.57 -2.19 -13.73
CA PHE A 70 -6.76 -3.15 -14.50
C PHE A 70 -6.10 -4.18 -13.57
N THR A 71 -5.53 -3.72 -12.46
CA THR A 71 -4.91 -4.60 -11.47
C THR A 71 -5.93 -5.56 -10.85
N CYS A 72 -7.12 -5.09 -10.52
CA CYS A 72 -8.20 -5.94 -10.01
C CYS A 72 -8.63 -6.99 -11.05
N ARG A 73 -8.71 -6.62 -12.34
CA ARG A 73 -9.00 -7.56 -13.43
C ARG A 73 -7.86 -8.57 -13.64
N LEU A 74 -6.61 -8.14 -13.54
CA LEU A 74 -5.44 -9.02 -13.59
C LEU A 74 -5.51 -10.07 -12.46
N PHE A 75 -5.80 -9.64 -11.24
CA PHE A 75 -5.95 -10.55 -10.11
C PHE A 75 -7.08 -11.55 -10.36
N SER A 76 -8.22 -11.08 -10.89
CA SER A 76 -9.34 -11.96 -11.25
C SER A 76 -8.93 -13.02 -12.28
N ALA A 77 -8.21 -12.63 -13.33
CA ALA A 77 -7.75 -13.54 -14.36
C ALA A 77 -6.77 -14.60 -13.83
N ILE A 78 -5.91 -14.23 -12.89
CA ILE A 78 -4.98 -15.16 -12.24
C ILE A 78 -5.72 -16.10 -11.29
N GLU A 79 -6.71 -15.63 -10.54
CA GLU A 79 -7.58 -16.45 -9.72
C GLU A 79 -8.30 -17.51 -10.57
N ASP A 80 -8.85 -17.11 -11.72
CA ASP A 80 -9.51 -18.03 -12.66
C ASP A 80 -8.53 -19.08 -13.20
N MET A 81 -7.35 -18.64 -13.64
CA MET A 81 -6.29 -19.50 -14.17
C MET A 81 -5.84 -20.55 -13.14
N LEU A 82 -5.70 -20.16 -11.89
CA LEU A 82 -5.20 -21.01 -10.81
C LEU A 82 -6.33 -21.68 -10.00
N LYS A 83 -7.58 -21.49 -10.40
CA LYS A 83 -8.79 -22.05 -9.75
C LYS A 83 -8.91 -21.64 -8.27
N LEU A 84 -8.59 -20.40 -7.98
CA LEU A 84 -8.77 -19.79 -6.66
C LEU A 84 -10.15 -19.15 -6.54
N ASP A 85 -10.64 -19.07 -5.33
CA ASP A 85 -11.84 -18.31 -5.05
C ASP A 85 -11.65 -16.82 -5.38
N ARG A 86 -12.76 -16.18 -5.81
CA ARG A 86 -12.74 -14.76 -6.13
C ARG A 86 -12.31 -13.93 -4.90
N ASN A 87 -11.49 -12.91 -5.13
CA ASN A 87 -10.93 -12.03 -4.10
C ASN A 87 -9.97 -12.72 -3.13
N THR A 88 -9.37 -13.86 -3.49
CA THR A 88 -8.25 -14.46 -2.78
C THR A 88 -7.02 -13.55 -2.81
N LEU A 89 -6.76 -12.92 -3.97
CA LEU A 89 -5.68 -11.95 -4.11
C LEU A 89 -6.15 -10.60 -3.58
N LYS A 90 -5.48 -10.10 -2.55
CA LYS A 90 -5.74 -8.81 -1.92
C LYS A 90 -4.75 -7.75 -2.40
N LEU A 91 -5.24 -6.54 -2.57
CA LEU A 91 -4.50 -5.41 -3.10
C LEU A 91 -4.05 -4.45 -1.99
N GLY A 92 -2.75 -4.22 -1.90
CA GLY A 92 -2.18 -3.05 -1.22
C GLY A 92 -2.00 -1.93 -2.24
N LEU A 93 -2.80 -0.89 -2.13
CA LEU A 93 -2.73 0.30 -2.98
C LEU A 93 -1.66 1.24 -2.42
N MET A 94 -0.69 1.59 -3.26
CA MET A 94 0.32 2.59 -2.93
C MET A 94 -0.07 3.93 -3.57
N ASP A 95 -0.32 4.93 -2.74
CA ASP A 95 -0.57 6.29 -3.21
C ASP A 95 0.75 7.02 -3.41
N GLU A 96 1.37 6.76 -4.55
CA GLU A 96 2.70 7.26 -4.93
C GLU A 96 2.65 8.22 -6.12
N SER A 97 1.45 8.54 -6.65
CA SER A 97 1.31 9.42 -7.81
C SER A 97 0.26 10.50 -7.57
N PRO A 98 0.48 11.73 -8.10
CA PRO A 98 -0.51 12.79 -8.02
C PRO A 98 -1.87 12.40 -8.60
N ARG A 99 -1.90 11.61 -9.67
CA ARG A 99 -3.14 11.15 -10.30
C ARG A 99 -3.93 10.21 -9.39
N THR A 100 -3.24 9.33 -8.66
CA THR A 100 -3.86 8.46 -7.66
C THR A 100 -4.34 9.29 -6.48
N THR A 101 -3.52 10.19 -5.98
CA THR A 101 -3.85 11.05 -4.83
C THR A 101 -5.15 11.82 -5.06
N VAL A 102 -5.28 12.54 -6.17
CA VAL A 102 -6.51 13.36 -6.43
C VAL A 102 -7.74 12.51 -6.74
N ASN A 103 -7.57 11.26 -7.14
CA ASN A 103 -8.64 10.31 -7.45
C ASN A 103 -8.76 9.20 -6.41
N LEU A 104 -8.19 9.37 -5.21
CA LEU A 104 -8.02 8.31 -4.21
C LEU A 104 -9.35 7.66 -3.82
N LYS A 105 -10.42 8.46 -3.67
CA LYS A 105 -11.76 7.94 -3.39
C LYS A 105 -12.23 6.93 -4.44
N GLU A 106 -12.01 7.24 -5.72
CA GLU A 106 -12.40 6.34 -6.81
C GLU A 106 -11.48 5.11 -6.88
N CYS A 107 -10.18 5.27 -6.63
CA CYS A 107 -9.25 4.14 -6.52
C CYS A 107 -9.67 3.16 -5.42
N ILE A 108 -10.06 3.69 -4.25
CA ILE A 108 -10.56 2.88 -3.14
C ILE A 108 -11.86 2.18 -3.53
N ARG A 109 -12.81 2.88 -4.16
CA ARG A 109 -14.09 2.31 -4.60
C ARG A 109 -13.90 1.14 -5.56
N VAL A 110 -13.00 1.28 -6.52
CA VAL A 110 -12.72 0.23 -7.52
C VAL A 110 -12.08 -1.01 -6.88
N ALA A 111 -11.24 -0.83 -5.86
CA ALA A 111 -10.54 -1.91 -5.19
C ALA A 111 -11.26 -2.45 -3.94
N ASP A 112 -12.45 -1.98 -3.61
CA ASP A 112 -13.11 -2.12 -2.32
C ASP A 112 -13.08 -3.54 -1.74
N GLU A 113 -13.38 -4.57 -2.54
CA GLU A 113 -13.43 -5.96 -2.09
C GLU A 113 -12.03 -6.60 -1.91
N ARG A 114 -11.01 -6.00 -2.50
CA ARG A 114 -9.64 -6.52 -2.48
C ARG A 114 -8.71 -5.71 -1.58
N LEU A 115 -9.07 -4.46 -1.25
CA LEU A 115 -8.20 -3.53 -0.57
C LEU A 115 -7.91 -3.98 0.87
N PHE A 116 -6.65 -4.26 1.17
CA PHE A 116 -6.21 -4.58 2.53
C PHE A 116 -5.28 -3.52 3.12
N LEU A 117 -4.65 -2.71 2.26
CA LEU A 117 -3.70 -1.67 2.64
C LEU A 117 -3.85 -0.48 1.71
N LEU A 118 -3.95 0.71 2.29
CA LEU A 118 -3.67 1.98 1.65
C LEU A 118 -2.35 2.50 2.20
N ASN A 119 -1.31 2.55 1.37
CA ASN A 119 -0.06 3.19 1.71
C ASN A 119 -0.12 4.67 1.33
N THR A 120 0.07 5.54 2.31
CA THR A 120 -0.10 7.00 2.17
C THR A 120 1.21 7.74 1.96
N GLU A 121 2.23 7.06 1.49
CA GLU A 121 3.54 7.65 1.24
C GLU A 121 3.64 8.09 -0.21
N LEU A 122 3.40 9.37 -0.47
CA LEU A 122 3.78 9.97 -1.74
C LEU A 122 5.30 10.10 -1.77
N SER A 123 5.96 9.06 -2.24
CA SER A 123 7.42 9.02 -2.40
C SER A 123 7.85 9.91 -3.55
N LEU A 124 8.11 11.17 -3.24
CA LEU A 124 8.97 11.97 -4.09
C LEU A 124 10.36 11.95 -3.45
N GLN A 125 11.39 11.87 -4.26
CA GLN A 125 12.81 11.76 -3.88
C GLN A 125 13.33 12.85 -2.93
N ASP A 126 12.46 13.75 -2.51
CA ASP A 126 12.76 14.82 -1.57
C ASP A 126 12.15 14.52 -0.20
N GLN A 127 13.03 14.36 0.79
CA GLN A 127 12.72 13.99 2.18
C GLN A 127 12.01 15.10 2.98
N THR A 128 11.45 16.10 2.33
CA THR A 128 10.67 17.14 3.02
C THR A 128 9.30 16.59 3.43
N PRO A 129 8.92 16.71 4.72
CA PRO A 129 7.63 16.24 5.21
C PRO A 129 6.51 17.02 4.51
N ARG A 130 5.79 16.35 3.63
CA ARG A 130 4.57 16.90 3.01
C ARG A 130 3.36 16.58 3.87
N GLN A 131 3.37 17.03 5.10
CA GLN A 131 2.34 16.78 6.10
C GLN A 131 0.91 17.01 5.59
N GLY A 132 0.73 17.91 4.61
CA GLY A 132 -0.58 18.20 4.05
C GLY A 132 -1.16 17.03 3.24
N ILE A 133 -0.43 16.51 2.24
CA ILE A 133 -0.89 15.40 1.39
C ILE A 133 -1.04 14.13 2.20
N ASP A 134 -0.06 13.82 3.03
CA ASP A 134 -0.08 12.62 3.86
C ASP A 134 -1.28 12.61 4.82
N ASN A 135 -1.62 13.76 5.38
CA ASN A 135 -2.79 13.90 6.22
C ASN A 135 -4.09 13.75 5.42
N TRP A 136 -4.15 14.35 4.22
CA TRP A 136 -5.29 14.25 3.34
C TRP A 136 -5.56 12.79 2.93
N ASN A 137 -4.53 12.01 2.58
CA ASN A 137 -4.67 10.61 2.19
C ASN A 137 -5.20 9.75 3.34
N ILE A 138 -4.76 10.00 4.57
CA ILE A 138 -5.28 9.32 5.75
C ILE A 138 -6.76 9.68 5.95
N ASP A 139 -7.09 10.96 5.93
CA ASP A 139 -8.45 11.44 6.13
C ASP A 139 -9.39 10.92 5.04
N MET A 140 -8.93 10.87 3.77
CA MET A 140 -9.69 10.29 2.67
C MET A 140 -9.92 8.79 2.87
N GLY A 141 -8.91 8.03 3.27
CA GLY A 141 -9.07 6.62 3.59
C GLY A 141 -10.08 6.39 4.72
N LEU A 142 -10.05 7.22 5.76
CA LEU A 142 -11.01 7.17 6.86
C LEU A 142 -12.43 7.54 6.40
N ALA A 143 -12.57 8.58 5.56
CA ALA A 143 -13.87 8.99 4.99
C ALA A 143 -14.47 7.91 4.07
N CYS A 144 -13.63 7.11 3.41
CA CYS A 144 -14.07 5.95 2.62
C CYS A 144 -14.35 4.69 3.46
N GLY A 145 -14.28 4.78 4.78
CA GLY A 145 -14.64 3.67 5.68
C GLY A 145 -13.57 2.59 5.80
N LEU A 146 -12.31 2.87 5.51
CA LEU A 146 -11.22 1.87 5.59
C LEU A 146 -10.87 1.48 7.03
N SER A 147 -11.24 2.27 8.04
CA SER A 147 -10.97 1.92 9.44
C SER A 147 -11.59 0.57 9.82
N GLY A 148 -10.75 -0.37 10.21
CA GLY A 148 -11.16 -1.74 10.53
C GLY A 148 -11.39 -2.66 9.31
N LYS A 149 -11.39 -2.11 8.08
CA LYS A 149 -11.52 -2.86 6.82
C LYS A 149 -10.18 -3.06 6.12
N ALA A 150 -9.41 -1.99 6.01
CA ALA A 150 -8.06 -2.02 5.45
C ALA A 150 -7.10 -1.23 6.35
N GLN A 151 -5.84 -1.57 6.27
CA GLN A 151 -4.80 -0.83 6.98
C GLN A 151 -4.48 0.46 6.24
N ILE A 152 -4.53 1.59 6.93
CA ILE A 152 -3.96 2.85 6.44
C ILE A 152 -2.54 2.91 6.99
N GLY A 153 -1.53 2.92 6.12
CA GLY A 153 -0.15 2.71 6.55
C GLY A 153 0.86 3.52 5.76
N ARG A 154 2.09 3.50 6.28
CA ARG A 154 3.29 4.05 5.64
C ARG A 154 4.42 3.06 5.72
N GLY A 155 5.33 3.13 4.75
CA GLY A 155 6.57 2.37 4.78
C GLY A 155 7.51 2.88 5.87
N MET A 156 8.11 1.95 6.63
CA MET A 156 9.19 2.26 7.55
C MET A 156 10.52 1.81 6.96
N TRP A 157 11.16 2.71 6.23
CA TRP A 157 12.45 2.42 5.62
C TRP A 157 13.58 2.65 6.63
N PRO A 158 14.44 1.64 6.86
CA PRO A 158 15.59 1.83 7.71
C PRO A 158 16.63 2.67 6.98
N ASP A 159 17.04 3.75 7.60
CA ASP A 159 18.28 4.44 7.28
C ASP A 159 19.30 4.04 8.34
N GLN A 160 20.29 3.23 7.96
CA GLN A 160 21.29 2.73 8.91
C GLN A 160 22.06 3.87 9.60
N ALA A 161 22.33 4.95 8.88
CA ALA A 161 23.01 6.13 9.43
C ALA A 161 22.12 6.92 10.42
N LYS A 162 20.81 6.75 10.35
CA LYS A 162 19.82 7.48 11.15
C LYS A 162 18.98 6.56 12.04
N MET A 163 19.41 5.34 12.30
CA MET A 163 18.64 4.35 13.04
C MET A 163 18.19 4.88 14.42
N ALA A 164 19.05 5.60 15.13
CA ALA A 164 18.71 6.24 16.41
C ALA A 164 17.63 7.32 16.27
N GLN A 165 17.56 7.97 15.10
CA GLN A 165 16.57 9.01 14.81
C GLN A 165 15.21 8.44 14.45
N MET A 166 15.13 7.18 13.96
CA MET A 166 13.87 6.55 13.58
C MET A 166 12.86 6.55 14.73
N LEU A 167 13.31 6.36 15.97
CA LEU A 167 12.43 6.37 17.14
C LEU A 167 11.71 7.72 17.31
N ASN A 168 12.39 8.83 17.02
CA ASN A 168 11.85 10.17 17.21
C ASN A 168 11.20 10.75 15.94
N HIS A 169 11.72 10.41 14.76
CA HIS A 169 11.17 10.92 13.50
C HIS A 169 9.93 10.13 13.06
N LYS A 170 10.00 8.81 13.12
CA LYS A 170 8.91 7.95 12.61
C LYS A 170 7.71 7.82 13.54
N ILE A 171 7.78 8.33 14.76
CA ILE A 171 6.61 8.42 15.66
C ILE A 171 5.53 9.36 15.09
N THR A 172 5.90 10.27 14.20
CA THR A 172 4.95 11.15 13.51
C THR A 172 3.94 10.38 12.65
N ASP A 173 4.32 9.20 12.12
CA ASP A 173 3.43 8.36 11.33
C ASP A 173 2.24 7.87 12.17
N PRO A 174 2.41 7.14 13.29
CA PRO A 174 1.30 6.78 14.15
C PRO A 174 0.57 8.00 14.76
N GLN A 175 1.27 9.10 15.05
CA GLN A 175 0.63 10.34 15.50
C GLN A 175 -0.28 10.97 14.44
N SER A 176 -0.01 10.75 13.16
CA SER A 176 -0.88 11.18 12.07
C SER A 176 -2.06 10.22 11.79
N GLY A 177 -2.09 9.04 12.42
CA GLY A 177 -3.11 8.03 12.19
C GLY A 177 -2.71 6.96 11.16
N ALA A 178 -1.44 6.92 10.72
CA ALA A 178 -0.93 5.88 9.84
C ALA A 178 -0.27 4.75 10.63
N ASN A 179 -0.75 3.53 10.43
CA ASN A 179 0.00 2.34 10.82
C ASN A 179 1.19 2.16 9.92
N CYS A 180 2.33 1.69 10.44
CA CYS A 180 3.44 1.36 9.58
C CYS A 180 3.27 -0.04 9.00
N ALA A 181 3.37 -0.12 7.69
CA ALA A 181 3.44 -1.36 6.95
C ALA A 181 4.80 -1.43 6.26
N GLY A 182 5.33 -2.64 6.07
CA GLY A 182 6.58 -2.80 5.36
C GLY A 182 7.79 -2.35 6.20
N VAL A 183 8.14 -3.12 7.21
CA VAL A 183 9.36 -2.90 8.01
C VAL A 183 10.42 -3.88 7.52
N PRO A 184 11.33 -3.46 6.64
CA PRO A 184 12.21 -4.38 5.91
C PRO A 184 13.37 -4.93 6.73
N CYS A 185 13.57 -4.49 7.97
CA CYS A 185 14.61 -5.06 8.82
C CYS A 185 14.15 -5.27 10.28
N PRO A 186 14.66 -6.30 10.97
CA PRO A 186 14.27 -6.61 12.34
C PRO A 186 14.51 -5.48 13.34
N SER A 187 15.61 -4.74 13.20
CA SER A 187 15.94 -3.62 14.08
C SER A 187 14.92 -2.49 13.97
N ALA A 188 14.51 -2.15 12.75
CA ALA A 188 13.46 -1.16 12.53
C ALA A 188 12.11 -1.63 13.09
N ALA A 189 11.80 -2.93 12.98
CA ALA A 189 10.59 -3.52 13.55
C ALA A 189 10.53 -3.37 15.07
N VAL A 190 11.64 -3.63 15.76
CA VAL A 190 11.73 -3.46 17.23
C VAL A 190 11.55 -2.00 17.63
N LEU A 191 12.25 -1.08 16.95
CA LEU A 191 12.15 0.35 17.24
C LEU A 191 10.73 0.87 16.97
N HIS A 192 10.11 0.40 15.88
CA HIS A 192 8.76 0.79 15.53
C HIS A 192 7.73 0.28 16.56
N ALA A 193 7.89 -0.93 17.08
CA ALA A 193 7.02 -1.46 18.12
C ALA A 193 6.94 -0.53 19.38
N LEU A 194 8.01 0.20 19.68
CA LEU A 194 8.03 1.16 20.78
C LEU A 194 7.11 2.37 20.55
N HIS A 195 6.83 2.73 19.31
CA HIS A 195 5.90 3.81 18.99
C HIS A 195 4.48 3.50 19.49
N TYR A 196 4.04 2.25 19.37
CA TYR A 196 2.70 1.81 19.78
C TYR A 196 2.50 1.75 21.30
N HIS A 197 3.57 1.82 22.09
CA HIS A 197 3.47 2.06 23.54
C HIS A 197 3.19 3.54 23.88
N LYS A 198 3.39 4.44 22.91
CA LYS A 198 3.22 5.89 23.10
C LYS A 198 2.01 6.45 22.38
N VAL A 199 1.58 5.80 21.29
CA VAL A 199 0.50 6.28 20.40
C VAL A 199 -0.46 5.15 20.10
N ASP A 200 -1.72 5.32 20.47
CA ASP A 200 -2.82 4.49 19.97
C ASP A 200 -3.29 5.04 18.62
N VAL A 201 -2.88 4.40 17.54
CA VAL A 201 -3.20 4.81 16.17
C VAL A 201 -4.71 4.75 15.91
N PHE A 202 -5.40 3.78 16.49
CA PHE A 202 -6.85 3.64 16.27
C PHE A 202 -7.62 4.76 16.96
N GLU A 203 -7.17 5.20 18.13
CA GLU A 203 -7.76 6.38 18.78
C GLU A 203 -7.52 7.64 17.93
N VAL A 204 -6.32 7.85 17.40
CA VAL A 204 -6.03 8.94 16.46
C VAL A 204 -6.95 8.87 15.25
N GLN A 205 -7.11 7.70 14.63
CA GLN A 205 -8.01 7.51 13.50
C GLN A 205 -9.47 7.82 13.86
N ASN A 206 -9.93 7.42 15.04
CA ASN A 206 -11.28 7.72 15.51
C ASN A 206 -11.54 9.22 15.66
N GLN A 207 -10.58 9.95 16.19
CA GLN A 207 -10.67 11.42 16.30
C GLN A 207 -10.67 12.10 14.91
N ARG A 208 -9.93 11.55 13.96
CA ARG A 208 -9.84 12.09 12.59
C ARG A 208 -11.05 11.78 11.70
N LYS A 209 -11.81 10.72 11.96
CA LYS A 209 -13.00 10.34 11.16
C LYS A 209 -14.04 11.44 10.99
N GLN A 210 -14.05 12.42 11.87
CA GLN A 210 -15.01 13.53 11.84
C GLN A 210 -14.53 14.71 11.00
N ARG A 211 -13.32 14.66 10.46
CA ARG A 211 -12.78 15.72 9.62
C ARG A 211 -13.44 15.70 8.25
N HIS A 212 -13.84 16.87 7.80
CA HIS A 212 -14.26 17.05 6.41
C HIS A 212 -13.04 17.04 5.50
N VAL A 213 -13.14 16.33 4.37
CA VAL A 213 -12.02 16.12 3.43
C VAL A 213 -12.40 16.71 2.08
N GLU A 214 -11.70 17.79 1.69
CA GLU A 214 -11.89 18.45 0.41
C GLU A 214 -10.74 18.13 -0.55
N PRO A 215 -11.02 17.67 -1.80
CA PRO A 215 -9.98 17.37 -2.78
C PRO A 215 -9.05 18.55 -3.08
N THR A 216 -9.54 19.77 -2.92
CA THR A 216 -8.76 21.01 -3.11
C THR A 216 -7.60 21.14 -2.13
N GLU A 217 -7.70 20.58 -0.92
CA GLU A 217 -6.62 20.59 0.05
C GLU A 217 -5.40 19.81 -0.45
N ALA A 218 -5.62 18.67 -1.09
CA ALA A 218 -4.55 17.88 -1.70
C ALA A 218 -3.86 18.63 -2.82
N LEU A 219 -4.63 19.29 -3.70
CA LEU A 219 -4.08 20.07 -4.81
C LEU A 219 -3.24 21.26 -4.33
N GLN A 220 -3.66 21.93 -3.27
CA GLN A 220 -2.93 23.09 -2.71
C GLN A 220 -1.60 22.69 -2.05
N THR A 221 -1.51 21.45 -1.57
CA THR A 221 -0.30 20.94 -0.91
C THR A 221 0.64 20.20 -1.86
N MET A 222 0.19 19.92 -3.10
CA MET A 222 1.07 19.33 -4.12
C MET A 222 2.12 20.34 -4.57
N PRO A 223 3.41 19.93 -4.69
CA PRO A 223 4.41 20.80 -5.27
C PRO A 223 4.06 21.07 -6.71
N LEU A 224 4.20 22.31 -7.11
CA LEU A 224 4.25 22.66 -8.52
C LEU A 224 5.45 21.96 -9.14
N LEU A 225 5.24 21.19 -10.19
CA LEU A 225 6.33 20.70 -11.01
C LEU A 225 7.05 21.94 -11.54
N ASN A 226 8.33 22.10 -11.18
CA ASN A 226 9.16 23.07 -11.83
C ASN A 226 9.23 22.68 -13.31
N ALA A 227 8.69 23.53 -14.15
CA ALA A 227 8.73 23.40 -15.60
C ALA A 227 10.15 23.49 -16.14
#